data_d0d24ac42ea33b14703dd585e79e1c3c
#
_entry.id   d0d24ac42ea33b14703dd585e79e1c3c
#
_cell.length_a   1.000
_cell.length_b   1.000
_cell.length_c   1.000
_cell.angle_alpha   90.00
_cell.angle_beta   90.00
_cell.angle_gamma   90.00
#
_symmetry.space_group_name_H-M   'P 1'
#
loop_
_entity.id
_entity.type
_entity.pdbx_description
1 polymer ?
#
loop_
_entity_poly.entity_id
_entity_poly.type
_entity_poly.pdbx_seq_one_letter_code
_entity_poly.pdbx_strand_id
1 'polypeptide(L)'
;NEYPEVTGYIVPTMLQYGFQDEALRMVRFLASRANEDGSFTAADSNRVYLFDTAQVLRGLNAIRKVTGRYAELQRKTAEYLFDALEKNDGVFPKNYEDDPIIPETIQLFALPPMLDYARAAGSAEKEEAVHQAVKQYLQSPEALSAKTLTHFLAYQVDGLIDLGYREEVHPVLEKLLASQREDGAIPAYEGADWVCITGCAQLAICLYKLGIPEPANRLMAWVEQNMEEDGGFLGSAGPGASYFPDKELSWAVKFYLDAYKRMIRAHFDYEFAPVAPDSIPEGDGECLAVIRELKGEERVLEVGCGKGRILKRIHGQFPSCKLEGVDISEGMLAYVPDFVRIKRGDVEFLPYEDGLFDLVYTVECIEHSVNLRAAVRELVRVCKHGGKVIIIDKQQSNWGRLATPPWERWPDRARLESVLKEHCASVTSHPVQPSGYDARDEMFIAWMGIK
;
A
#
# COMPACT_ATOMS: atom_id res chain seq x y z
N ASN A 1 -10.22 11.34 -19.99
CA ASN A 1 -10.52 10.06 -20.63
C ASN A 1 -10.64 8.99 -19.55
N GLU A 2 -11.76 8.28 -19.57
CA GLU A 2 -12.11 7.26 -18.61
C GLU A 2 -11.56 5.91 -19.11
N TYR A 3 -10.32 5.58 -18.73
CA TYR A 3 -9.66 4.32 -19.09
C TYR A 3 -9.99 3.23 -18.09
N PRO A 4 -10.61 2.09 -18.47
CA PRO A 4 -10.90 0.99 -17.56
C PRO A 4 -9.66 0.42 -16.89
N GLU A 5 -8.57 0.20 -17.63
CA GLU A 5 -7.28 -0.26 -17.12
C GLU A 5 -6.78 0.61 -15.97
N VAL A 6 -6.56 1.92 -16.26
CA VAL A 6 -6.04 2.87 -15.29
C VAL A 6 -6.95 2.98 -14.07
N THR A 7 -8.27 3.04 -14.29
CA THR A 7 -9.25 3.05 -13.20
C THR A 7 -9.11 1.78 -12.35
N GLY A 8 -8.94 0.62 -12.98
CA GLY A 8 -8.83 -0.67 -12.30
C GLY A 8 -7.67 -0.73 -11.31
N TYR A 9 -6.46 -0.39 -11.73
CA TYR A 9 -5.30 -0.47 -10.83
C TYR A 9 -5.17 0.71 -9.86
N ILE A 10 -5.92 1.81 -10.04
CA ILE A 10 -5.98 2.91 -9.06
C ILE A 10 -6.87 2.55 -7.86
N VAL A 11 -7.90 1.71 -8.02
CA VAL A 11 -8.80 1.30 -6.93
C VAL A 11 -8.06 0.84 -5.66
N PRO A 12 -7.09 -0.09 -5.71
CA PRO A 12 -6.34 -0.49 -4.52
C PRO A 12 -5.55 0.67 -3.88
N THR A 13 -4.99 1.58 -4.68
CA THR A 13 -4.30 2.77 -4.17
C THR A 13 -5.27 3.67 -3.39
N MET A 14 -6.46 3.96 -3.94
CA MET A 14 -7.48 4.75 -3.26
C MET A 14 -7.87 4.14 -1.91
N LEU A 15 -8.04 2.81 -1.85
CA LEU A 15 -8.35 2.11 -0.61
C LEU A 15 -7.20 2.24 0.41
N GLN A 16 -5.96 2.09 0.01
CA GLN A 16 -4.79 2.23 0.88
C GLN A 16 -4.67 3.62 1.51
N TYR A 17 -5.16 4.65 0.82
CA TYR A 17 -5.19 6.03 1.30
C TYR A 17 -6.54 6.41 1.96
N GLY A 18 -7.42 5.43 2.22
CA GLY A 18 -8.69 5.61 2.90
C GLY A 18 -9.77 6.32 2.08
N PHE A 19 -9.61 6.45 0.76
CA PHE A 19 -10.60 7.03 -0.16
C PHE A 19 -11.60 5.98 -0.65
N GLN A 20 -12.34 5.39 0.29
CA GLN A 20 -13.27 4.28 0.00
C GLN A 20 -14.44 4.70 -0.93
N ASP A 21 -14.98 5.91 -0.75
CA ASP A 21 -16.07 6.42 -1.58
C ASP A 21 -15.64 6.65 -3.02
N GLU A 22 -14.42 7.15 -3.21
CA GLU A 22 -13.78 7.30 -4.51
C GLU A 22 -13.57 5.94 -5.18
N ALA A 23 -13.01 4.98 -4.46
CA ALA A 23 -12.83 3.61 -4.93
C ALA A 23 -14.16 2.97 -5.36
N LEU A 24 -15.23 3.15 -4.56
CA LEU A 24 -16.57 2.69 -4.90
C LEU A 24 -17.16 3.40 -6.14
N ARG A 25 -16.88 4.71 -6.34
CA ARG A 25 -17.27 5.42 -7.57
C ARG A 25 -16.55 4.86 -8.79
N MET A 26 -15.25 4.61 -8.67
CA MET A 26 -14.43 4.00 -9.73
C MET A 26 -14.97 2.62 -10.13
N VAL A 27 -15.26 1.76 -9.14
CA VAL A 27 -15.78 0.43 -9.45
C VAL A 27 -17.20 0.47 -10.04
N ARG A 28 -18.04 1.44 -9.65
CA ARG A 28 -19.34 1.66 -10.31
C ARG A 28 -19.16 2.05 -11.79
N PHE A 29 -18.20 2.89 -12.09
CA PHE A 29 -17.84 3.21 -13.46
C PHE A 29 -17.40 1.95 -14.22
N LEU A 30 -16.45 1.18 -13.68
CA LEU A 30 -16.00 -0.09 -14.29
C LEU A 30 -17.18 -1.03 -14.55
N ALA A 31 -18.09 -1.21 -13.58
CA ALA A 31 -19.26 -2.05 -13.75
C ALA A 31 -20.20 -1.57 -14.87
N SER A 32 -20.24 -0.27 -15.15
CA SER A 32 -21.02 0.30 -16.27
C SER A 32 -20.37 0.12 -17.64
N ARG A 33 -19.07 -0.26 -17.68
CA ARG A 33 -18.28 -0.46 -18.90
C ARG A 33 -18.00 -1.91 -19.21
N ALA A 34 -18.39 -2.83 -18.32
CA ALA A 34 -18.17 -4.25 -18.49
C ALA A 34 -18.97 -4.81 -19.68
N ASN A 35 -18.33 -5.62 -20.50
CA ASN A 35 -19.00 -6.42 -21.52
C ASN A 35 -19.76 -7.59 -20.85
N GLU A 36 -20.68 -8.23 -21.58
CA GLU A 36 -21.50 -9.32 -21.05
C GLU A 36 -20.67 -10.52 -20.55
N ASP A 37 -19.51 -10.75 -21.19
CA ASP A 37 -18.56 -11.83 -20.86
C ASP A 37 -17.59 -11.46 -19.73
N GLY A 38 -17.62 -10.22 -19.22
CA GLY A 38 -16.74 -9.74 -18.15
C GLY A 38 -15.45 -9.10 -18.64
N SER A 39 -15.23 -8.99 -19.96
CA SER A 39 -14.11 -8.26 -20.54
C SER A 39 -14.34 -6.75 -20.56
N PHE A 40 -13.27 -5.98 -20.88
CA PHE A 40 -13.32 -4.53 -20.97
C PHE A 40 -12.71 -4.02 -22.28
N THR A 41 -13.49 -3.22 -22.97
CA THR A 41 -13.03 -2.56 -24.20
C THR A 41 -12.21 -1.30 -23.85
N ALA A 42 -11.06 -1.13 -24.49
CA ALA A 42 -10.21 0.04 -24.31
C ALA A 42 -10.93 1.32 -24.75
N ALA A 43 -10.64 2.43 -24.07
CA ALA A 43 -11.38 3.69 -24.28
C ALA A 43 -11.07 4.38 -25.61
N ASP A 44 -9.92 4.08 -26.20
CA ASP A 44 -9.40 4.71 -27.43
C ASP A 44 -9.51 3.82 -28.66
N SER A 45 -9.96 2.59 -28.51
CA SER A 45 -10.15 1.62 -29.58
C SER A 45 -11.36 0.72 -29.30
N ASN A 46 -11.79 -0.02 -30.28
CA ASN A 46 -12.82 -1.07 -30.09
C ASN A 46 -12.21 -2.43 -29.73
N ARG A 47 -10.97 -2.45 -29.25
CA ARG A 47 -10.25 -3.68 -28.90
C ARG A 47 -10.41 -4.00 -27.40
N VAL A 48 -10.45 -5.28 -27.10
CA VAL A 48 -10.32 -5.79 -25.73
C VAL A 48 -8.87 -6.20 -25.50
N TYR A 49 -8.20 -5.51 -24.58
CA TYR A 49 -6.88 -5.90 -24.14
C TYR A 49 -6.98 -6.72 -22.86
N LEU A 50 -6.31 -7.87 -22.86
CA LEU A 50 -6.31 -8.75 -21.69
C LEU A 50 -5.57 -8.15 -20.51
N PHE A 51 -4.53 -7.37 -20.78
CA PHE A 51 -3.83 -6.56 -19.79
C PHE A 51 -4.81 -5.62 -19.06
N ASP A 52 -5.60 -4.82 -19.81
CA ASP A 52 -6.58 -3.88 -19.28
C ASP A 52 -7.62 -4.59 -18.40
N THR A 53 -8.17 -5.70 -18.92
CA THR A 53 -9.15 -6.53 -18.22
C THR A 53 -8.59 -7.08 -16.91
N ALA A 54 -7.31 -7.49 -16.89
CA ALA A 54 -6.65 -7.97 -15.69
C ALA A 54 -6.42 -6.85 -14.65
N GLN A 55 -6.14 -5.61 -15.08
CA GLN A 55 -6.06 -4.49 -14.14
C GLN A 55 -7.42 -4.15 -13.53
N VAL A 56 -8.52 -4.32 -14.28
CA VAL A 56 -9.86 -4.22 -13.71
C VAL A 56 -10.10 -5.34 -12.67
N LEU A 57 -9.68 -6.59 -12.95
CA LEU A 57 -9.75 -7.67 -11.95
C LEU A 57 -8.97 -7.32 -10.66
N ARG A 58 -7.81 -6.65 -10.77
CA ARG A 58 -7.05 -6.14 -9.61
C ARG A 58 -7.91 -5.20 -8.75
N GLY A 59 -8.62 -4.26 -9.37
CA GLY A 59 -9.55 -3.36 -8.70
C GLY A 59 -10.74 -4.08 -8.06
N LEU A 60 -11.31 -5.06 -8.76
CA LEU A 60 -12.43 -5.87 -8.25
C LEU A 60 -12.01 -6.77 -7.06
N ASN A 61 -10.80 -7.33 -7.09
CA ASN A 61 -10.24 -8.07 -5.96
C ASN A 61 -10.07 -7.16 -4.73
N ALA A 62 -9.58 -5.94 -4.92
CA ALA A 62 -9.38 -4.99 -3.84
C ALA A 62 -10.69 -4.54 -3.21
N ILE A 63 -11.70 -4.17 -4.02
CA ILE A 63 -12.99 -3.65 -3.51
C ILE A 63 -13.82 -4.73 -2.82
N ARG A 64 -13.57 -6.01 -3.05
CA ARG A 64 -14.23 -7.12 -2.34
C ARG A 64 -14.05 -7.05 -0.82
N LYS A 65 -12.96 -6.45 -0.36
CA LYS A 65 -12.69 -6.21 1.06
C LYS A 65 -13.66 -5.19 1.70
N VAL A 66 -14.29 -4.36 0.86
CA VAL A 66 -15.24 -3.32 1.28
C VAL A 66 -16.69 -3.77 1.04
N THR A 67 -16.94 -4.44 -0.07
CA THR A 67 -18.30 -4.86 -0.46
C THR A 67 -18.30 -6.10 -1.33
N GLY A 68 -19.28 -6.99 -1.11
CA GLY A 68 -19.53 -8.16 -1.97
C GLY A 68 -20.36 -7.88 -3.23
N ARG A 69 -20.81 -6.61 -3.43
CA ARG A 69 -21.76 -6.24 -4.51
C ARG A 69 -21.28 -6.60 -5.90
N TYR A 70 -19.98 -6.61 -6.14
CA TYR A 70 -19.38 -6.83 -7.47
C TYR A 70 -18.79 -8.23 -7.65
N ALA A 71 -19.17 -9.19 -6.79
CA ALA A 71 -18.64 -10.56 -6.83
C ALA A 71 -18.90 -11.28 -8.16
N GLU A 72 -20.09 -11.07 -8.76
CA GLU A 72 -20.44 -11.68 -10.03
C GLU A 72 -19.62 -11.08 -11.20
N LEU A 73 -19.40 -9.77 -11.22
CA LEU A 73 -18.53 -9.14 -12.21
C LEU A 73 -17.09 -9.63 -12.05
N GLN A 74 -16.57 -9.68 -10.80
CA GLN A 74 -15.25 -10.23 -10.52
C GLN A 74 -15.09 -11.65 -11.04
N ARG A 75 -16.08 -12.51 -10.82
CA ARG A 75 -16.08 -13.89 -11.30
C ARG A 75 -16.03 -13.94 -12.83
N LYS A 76 -16.91 -13.22 -13.52
CA LYS A 76 -16.93 -13.16 -14.99
C LYS A 76 -15.61 -12.66 -15.57
N THR A 77 -15.06 -11.57 -15.01
CA THR A 77 -13.78 -11.01 -15.44
C THR A 77 -12.63 -12.00 -15.26
N ALA A 78 -12.59 -12.72 -14.14
CA ALA A 78 -11.59 -13.74 -13.90
C ALA A 78 -11.75 -14.92 -14.86
N GLU A 79 -12.96 -15.42 -15.05
CA GLU A 79 -13.24 -16.52 -15.98
C GLU A 79 -12.84 -16.17 -17.42
N TYR A 80 -13.18 -14.97 -17.89
CA TYR A 80 -12.75 -14.48 -19.20
C TYR A 80 -11.23 -14.56 -19.40
N LEU A 81 -10.46 -14.15 -18.37
CA LEU A 81 -9.00 -14.19 -18.43
C LEU A 81 -8.45 -15.63 -18.41
N PHE A 82 -8.99 -16.50 -17.56
CA PHE A 82 -8.59 -17.92 -17.53
C PHE A 82 -8.95 -18.66 -18.82
N ASP A 83 -10.13 -18.41 -19.38
CA ASP A 83 -10.53 -18.92 -20.67
C ASP A 83 -9.59 -18.49 -21.80
N ALA A 84 -9.09 -17.25 -21.75
CA ALA A 84 -8.14 -16.76 -22.74
C ALA A 84 -6.78 -17.48 -22.65
N LEU A 85 -6.30 -17.80 -21.44
CA LEU A 85 -5.09 -18.62 -21.25
C LEU A 85 -5.30 -20.04 -21.78
N GLU A 86 -6.41 -20.68 -21.42
CA GLU A 86 -6.70 -22.06 -21.82
C GLU A 86 -6.80 -22.20 -23.35
N LYS A 87 -7.50 -21.26 -24.00
CA LYS A 87 -7.71 -21.28 -25.46
C LYS A 87 -6.45 -20.95 -26.27
N ASN A 88 -5.40 -20.44 -25.64
CA ASN A 88 -4.15 -20.02 -26.30
C ASN A 88 -2.91 -20.69 -25.67
N ASP A 89 -3.00 -21.97 -25.39
CA ASP A 89 -1.89 -22.83 -24.94
C ASP A 89 -1.17 -22.30 -23.67
N GLY A 90 -1.89 -21.65 -22.75
CA GLY A 90 -1.40 -21.21 -21.45
C GLY A 90 -0.72 -19.83 -21.43
N VAL A 91 -0.81 -19.06 -22.51
CA VAL A 91 -0.43 -17.64 -22.56
C VAL A 91 -1.59 -16.82 -23.11
N PHE A 92 -1.55 -15.51 -22.94
CA PHE A 92 -2.53 -14.66 -23.60
C PHE A 92 -2.26 -14.54 -25.10
N PRO A 93 -3.32 -14.43 -25.93
CA PRO A 93 -3.18 -14.02 -27.32
C PRO A 93 -2.39 -12.73 -27.42
N LYS A 94 -1.56 -12.61 -28.45
CA LYS A 94 -0.79 -11.40 -28.68
C LYS A 94 -1.71 -10.20 -28.94
N ASN A 95 -1.43 -9.12 -28.23
CA ASN A 95 -2.21 -7.88 -28.30
C ASN A 95 -1.41 -6.67 -28.81
N TYR A 96 -0.08 -6.76 -28.77
CA TYR A 96 0.84 -5.64 -29.04
C TYR A 96 1.79 -5.89 -30.21
N GLU A 97 1.47 -6.84 -31.10
CA GLU A 97 2.33 -7.19 -32.25
C GLU A 97 2.67 -5.98 -33.14
N ASP A 98 1.76 -5.01 -33.24
CA ASP A 98 1.92 -3.80 -34.03
C ASP A 98 2.60 -2.65 -33.26
N ASP A 99 2.88 -2.79 -31.97
CA ASP A 99 3.50 -1.77 -31.14
C ASP A 99 4.98 -2.08 -30.89
N PRO A 100 5.91 -1.26 -31.42
CA PRO A 100 7.32 -1.51 -31.26
C PRO A 100 7.86 -1.21 -29.85
N ILE A 101 7.05 -0.63 -28.97
CA ILE A 101 7.47 -0.17 -27.65
C ILE A 101 6.98 -1.09 -26.53
N ILE A 102 5.78 -1.67 -26.70
CA ILE A 102 5.12 -2.49 -25.67
C ILE A 102 5.41 -3.98 -25.95
N PRO A 103 6.25 -4.64 -25.15
CA PRO A 103 6.51 -6.06 -25.31
C PRO A 103 5.32 -6.89 -24.80
N GLU A 104 5.03 -8.03 -25.42
CA GLU A 104 3.97 -8.95 -24.94
C GLU A 104 4.23 -9.45 -23.51
N THR A 105 5.47 -9.44 -23.07
CA THR A 105 5.85 -9.84 -21.70
C THR A 105 5.34 -8.91 -20.58
N ILE A 106 4.74 -7.75 -20.90
CA ILE A 106 4.00 -6.94 -19.89
C ILE A 106 2.86 -7.75 -19.26
N GLN A 107 2.35 -8.77 -19.94
CA GLN A 107 1.31 -9.66 -19.43
C GLN A 107 1.71 -10.34 -18.11
N LEU A 108 3.00 -10.41 -17.76
CA LEU A 108 3.44 -10.83 -16.43
C LEU A 108 2.81 -9.99 -15.30
N PHE A 109 2.46 -8.72 -15.54
CA PHE A 109 1.74 -7.87 -14.58
C PHE A 109 0.22 -8.13 -14.53
N ALA A 110 -0.33 -8.82 -15.54
CA ALA A 110 -1.72 -9.24 -15.56
C ALA A 110 -1.98 -10.50 -14.70
N LEU A 111 -0.95 -11.30 -14.44
CA LEU A 111 -1.07 -12.59 -13.75
C LEU A 111 -1.30 -12.49 -12.23
N PRO A 112 -0.70 -11.54 -11.45
CA PRO A 112 -0.93 -11.44 -10.02
C PRO A 112 -2.40 -11.31 -9.61
N PRO A 113 -3.25 -10.45 -10.20
CA PRO A 113 -4.67 -10.41 -9.85
C PRO A 113 -5.43 -11.71 -10.16
N MET A 114 -4.98 -12.49 -11.15
CA MET A 114 -5.54 -13.81 -11.44
C MET A 114 -5.16 -14.83 -10.37
N LEU A 115 -3.90 -14.80 -9.90
CA LEU A 115 -3.43 -15.64 -8.80
C LEU A 115 -4.18 -15.32 -7.51
N ASP A 116 -4.38 -14.04 -7.20
CA ASP A 116 -5.16 -13.60 -6.03
C ASP A 116 -6.60 -14.12 -6.07
N TYR A 117 -7.23 -14.06 -7.25
CA TYR A 117 -8.56 -14.62 -7.45
C TYR A 117 -8.57 -16.15 -7.28
N ALA A 118 -7.64 -16.87 -7.90
CA ALA A 118 -7.53 -18.34 -7.83
C ALA A 118 -7.38 -18.81 -6.37
N ARG A 119 -6.49 -18.19 -5.60
CA ARG A 119 -6.27 -18.45 -4.16
C ARG A 119 -7.53 -18.17 -3.35
N ALA A 120 -8.19 -17.05 -3.58
CA ALA A 120 -9.43 -16.70 -2.88
C ALA A 120 -10.59 -17.66 -3.20
N ALA A 121 -10.58 -18.27 -4.39
CA ALA A 121 -11.53 -19.29 -4.82
C ALA A 121 -11.12 -20.72 -4.40
N GLY A 122 -9.91 -20.93 -3.89
CA GLY A 122 -9.37 -22.25 -3.54
C GLY A 122 -9.13 -23.17 -4.74
N SER A 123 -8.81 -22.61 -5.92
CA SER A 123 -8.63 -23.37 -7.17
C SER A 123 -7.16 -23.62 -7.49
N ALA A 124 -6.65 -24.77 -7.09
CA ALA A 124 -5.27 -25.18 -7.40
C ALA A 124 -5.00 -25.28 -8.90
N GLU A 125 -6.00 -25.66 -9.70
CA GLU A 125 -5.90 -25.72 -11.17
C GLU A 125 -5.62 -24.34 -11.76
N LYS A 126 -6.36 -23.31 -11.33
CA LYS A 126 -6.17 -21.94 -11.78
C LYS A 126 -4.84 -21.34 -11.29
N GLU A 127 -4.40 -21.69 -10.08
CA GLU A 127 -3.06 -21.31 -9.59
C GLU A 127 -1.97 -21.90 -10.47
N GLU A 128 -2.05 -23.20 -10.81
CA GLU A 128 -1.07 -23.85 -11.69
C GLU A 128 -1.10 -23.24 -13.10
N ALA A 129 -2.26 -22.92 -13.67
CA ALA A 129 -2.36 -22.23 -14.95
C ALA A 129 -1.60 -20.89 -14.97
N VAL A 130 -1.71 -20.09 -13.91
CA VAL A 130 -0.93 -18.85 -13.76
C VAL A 130 0.57 -19.14 -13.76
N HIS A 131 1.03 -20.11 -12.97
CA HIS A 131 2.45 -20.46 -12.89
C HIS A 131 3.00 -21.04 -14.20
N GLN A 132 2.19 -21.75 -14.98
CA GLN A 132 2.58 -22.21 -16.32
C GLN A 132 2.73 -21.02 -17.28
N ALA A 133 1.81 -20.05 -17.24
CA ALA A 133 1.93 -18.82 -18.04
C ALA A 133 3.22 -18.06 -17.73
N VAL A 134 3.58 -17.90 -16.44
CA VAL A 134 4.87 -17.28 -16.05
C VAL A 134 6.05 -17.98 -16.71
N LYS A 135 6.12 -19.32 -16.62
CA LYS A 135 7.23 -20.10 -17.19
C LYS A 135 7.34 -19.90 -18.71
N GLN A 136 6.23 -19.77 -19.41
CA GLN A 136 6.22 -19.53 -20.86
C GLN A 136 6.67 -18.11 -21.20
N TYR A 137 6.18 -17.08 -20.49
CA TYR A 137 6.62 -15.70 -20.72
C TYR A 137 8.11 -15.51 -20.45
N LEU A 138 8.68 -16.19 -19.43
CA LEU A 138 10.11 -16.15 -19.13
C LEU A 138 11.00 -16.78 -20.20
N GLN A 139 10.44 -17.61 -21.11
CA GLN A 139 11.17 -18.14 -22.26
C GLN A 139 11.29 -17.13 -23.41
N SER A 140 10.53 -16.04 -23.39
CA SER A 140 10.60 -15.00 -24.41
C SER A 140 11.94 -14.26 -24.31
N PRO A 141 12.63 -14.00 -25.44
CA PRO A 141 13.87 -13.19 -25.45
C PRO A 141 13.63 -11.73 -25.04
N GLU A 142 12.38 -11.27 -25.02
CA GLU A 142 12.00 -9.93 -24.59
C GLU A 142 11.79 -9.85 -23.07
N ALA A 143 11.72 -10.99 -22.37
CA ALA A 143 11.52 -11.02 -20.94
C ALA A 143 12.71 -10.41 -20.21
N LEU A 144 12.43 -9.53 -19.28
CA LEU A 144 13.40 -8.88 -18.40
C LEU A 144 14.58 -8.23 -19.16
N SER A 145 14.31 -7.64 -20.33
CA SER A 145 15.30 -6.96 -21.15
C SER A 145 15.53 -5.52 -20.66
N ALA A 146 16.77 -5.16 -20.33
CA ALA A 146 17.14 -3.78 -19.99
C ALA A 146 16.99 -2.78 -21.18
N LYS A 147 16.74 -3.28 -22.39
CA LYS A 147 16.40 -2.46 -23.57
C LYS A 147 14.94 -2.06 -23.63
N THR A 148 14.09 -2.69 -22.83
CA THR A 148 12.68 -2.33 -22.68
C THR A 148 12.56 -1.05 -21.88
N LEU A 149 11.61 -0.16 -22.24
CA LEU A 149 11.31 1.03 -21.46
C LEU A 149 11.05 0.65 -20.00
N THR A 150 11.70 1.34 -19.07
CA THR A 150 11.64 1.02 -17.63
C THR A 150 10.22 0.92 -17.07
N HIS A 151 9.26 1.66 -17.65
CA HIS A 151 7.84 1.52 -17.32
C HIS A 151 7.30 0.10 -17.59
N PHE A 152 7.57 -0.43 -18.79
CA PHE A 152 7.11 -1.77 -19.17
C PHE A 152 7.96 -2.89 -18.57
N LEU A 153 9.24 -2.63 -18.36
CA LEU A 153 10.12 -3.54 -17.64
C LEU A 153 9.72 -3.66 -16.17
N ALA A 154 9.38 -2.55 -15.52
CA ALA A 154 8.94 -2.55 -14.13
C ALA A 154 7.60 -3.31 -13.93
N TYR A 155 6.69 -3.32 -14.90
CA TYR A 155 5.53 -4.21 -14.88
C TYR A 155 5.93 -5.68 -14.79
N GLN A 156 6.92 -6.11 -15.60
CA GLN A 156 7.38 -7.50 -15.59
C GLN A 156 8.01 -7.85 -14.23
N VAL A 157 8.91 -6.98 -13.74
CA VAL A 157 9.61 -7.17 -12.46
C VAL A 157 8.61 -7.21 -11.30
N ASP A 158 7.69 -6.25 -11.23
CA ASP A 158 6.69 -6.16 -10.16
C ASP A 158 5.74 -7.36 -10.16
N GLY A 159 5.28 -7.76 -11.36
CA GLY A 159 4.46 -8.95 -11.54
C GLY A 159 5.15 -10.22 -11.05
N LEU A 160 6.41 -10.43 -11.42
CA LEU A 160 7.20 -11.59 -11.00
C LEU A 160 7.44 -11.62 -9.49
N ILE A 161 7.74 -10.48 -8.87
CA ILE A 161 7.89 -10.38 -7.41
C ILE A 161 6.59 -10.80 -6.70
N ASP A 162 5.43 -10.30 -7.16
CA ASP A 162 4.12 -10.61 -6.57
C ASP A 162 3.72 -12.09 -6.78
N LEU A 163 4.21 -12.72 -7.85
CA LEU A 163 4.01 -14.14 -8.16
C LEU A 163 5.00 -15.07 -7.42
N GLY A 164 6.01 -14.50 -6.71
CA GLY A 164 7.00 -15.27 -5.96
C GLY A 164 8.28 -15.62 -6.72
N TYR A 165 8.46 -15.12 -7.95
CA TYR A 165 9.63 -15.37 -8.80
C TYR A 165 10.69 -14.27 -8.59
N ARG A 166 11.21 -14.18 -7.36
CA ARG A 166 12.16 -13.11 -6.98
C ARG A 166 13.55 -13.30 -7.56
N GLU A 167 14.01 -14.53 -7.69
CA GLU A 167 15.35 -14.83 -8.20
C GLU A 167 15.52 -14.46 -9.68
N GLU A 168 14.45 -14.59 -10.46
CA GLU A 168 14.43 -14.31 -11.89
C GLU A 168 14.65 -12.83 -12.22
N VAL A 169 14.31 -11.94 -11.30
CA VAL A 169 14.42 -10.49 -11.51
C VAL A 169 15.80 -9.93 -11.13
N HIS A 170 16.60 -10.63 -10.33
CA HIS A 170 17.89 -10.13 -9.87
C HIS A 170 18.85 -9.72 -11.00
N PRO A 171 19.04 -10.51 -12.08
CA PRO A 171 20.02 -10.15 -13.11
C PRO A 171 19.70 -8.84 -13.85
N VAL A 172 18.41 -8.54 -14.10
CA VAL A 172 18.03 -7.28 -14.74
C VAL A 172 18.10 -6.12 -13.76
N LEU A 173 17.74 -6.31 -12.50
CA LEU A 173 17.85 -5.28 -11.47
C LEU A 173 19.32 -4.90 -11.21
N GLU A 174 20.26 -5.83 -11.18
CA GLU A 174 21.69 -5.54 -11.08
C GLU A 174 22.16 -4.62 -12.22
N LYS A 175 21.74 -4.88 -13.46
CA LYS A 175 22.07 -4.03 -14.61
C LYS A 175 21.47 -2.62 -14.47
N LEU A 176 20.21 -2.53 -14.04
CA LEU A 176 19.55 -1.25 -13.83
C LEU A 176 20.20 -0.45 -12.72
N LEU A 177 20.55 -1.08 -11.60
CA LEU A 177 21.24 -0.44 -10.48
C LEU A 177 22.66 0.01 -10.86
N ALA A 178 23.37 -0.76 -11.68
CA ALA A 178 24.67 -0.35 -12.22
C ALA A 178 24.58 0.88 -13.13
N SER A 179 23.41 1.18 -13.71
CA SER A 179 23.14 2.38 -14.51
C SER A 179 22.54 3.53 -13.73
N GLN A 180 22.26 3.36 -12.43
CA GLN A 180 21.69 4.43 -11.60
C GLN A 180 22.67 5.61 -11.53
N ARG A 181 22.17 6.80 -11.87
CA ARG A 181 22.96 8.04 -11.93
C ARG A 181 23.26 8.58 -10.53
N GLU A 182 24.17 9.54 -10.44
CA GLU A 182 24.49 10.24 -9.19
C GLU A 182 23.28 11.00 -8.63
N ASP A 183 22.40 11.54 -9.50
CA ASP A 183 21.15 12.19 -9.12
C ASP A 183 20.07 11.22 -8.65
N GLY A 184 20.30 9.92 -8.72
CA GLY A 184 19.38 8.86 -8.29
C GLY A 184 18.52 8.25 -9.40
N ALA A 185 18.45 8.86 -10.58
CA ALA A 185 17.63 8.36 -11.68
C ALA A 185 18.17 7.07 -12.30
N ILE A 186 17.29 6.28 -12.89
CA ILE A 186 17.64 5.18 -13.81
C ILE A 186 17.21 5.57 -15.21
N PRO A 187 18.09 5.47 -16.23
CA PRO A 187 17.75 5.75 -17.63
C PRO A 187 16.52 4.98 -18.11
N ALA A 188 15.79 5.54 -19.06
CA ALA A 188 14.54 4.96 -19.59
C ALA A 188 14.71 3.53 -20.14
N TYR A 189 15.87 3.22 -20.67
CA TYR A 189 16.35 1.90 -21.13
C TYR A 189 17.86 1.95 -21.30
N GLU A 190 18.48 0.80 -21.53
CA GLU A 190 19.94 0.70 -21.75
C GLU A 190 20.41 1.61 -22.90
N GLY A 191 21.26 2.58 -22.58
CA GLY A 191 21.82 3.55 -23.51
C GLY A 191 20.97 4.81 -23.75
N ALA A 192 19.87 5.00 -23.02
CA ALA A 192 19.08 6.24 -23.08
C ALA A 192 19.72 7.38 -22.27
N ASP A 193 19.60 8.61 -22.79
CA ASP A 193 20.01 9.83 -22.09
C ASP A 193 18.87 10.47 -21.28
N TRP A 194 17.66 10.00 -21.43
CA TRP A 194 16.46 10.47 -20.75
C TRP A 194 15.91 9.45 -19.76
N VAL A 195 14.96 9.86 -18.95
CA VAL A 195 14.38 9.06 -17.84
C VAL A 195 12.88 8.99 -17.98
N CYS A 196 12.30 7.80 -17.78
CA CYS A 196 10.87 7.61 -17.61
C CYS A 196 10.51 7.79 -16.13
N ILE A 197 9.78 8.86 -15.78
CA ILE A 197 9.44 9.19 -14.39
C ILE A 197 8.58 8.07 -13.77
N THR A 198 7.57 7.60 -14.51
CA THR A 198 6.73 6.46 -14.08
C THR A 198 7.56 5.21 -13.81
N GLY A 199 8.53 4.91 -14.71
CA GLY A 199 9.40 3.75 -14.56
C GLY A 199 10.25 3.81 -13.30
N CYS A 200 10.78 4.98 -12.94
CA CYS A 200 11.53 5.18 -11.70
C CYS A 200 10.67 4.93 -10.45
N ALA A 201 9.44 5.44 -10.40
CA ALA A 201 8.52 5.19 -9.29
C ALA A 201 8.17 3.70 -9.15
N GLN A 202 7.92 3.00 -10.27
CA GLN A 202 7.64 1.56 -10.27
C GLN A 202 8.86 0.72 -9.85
N LEU A 203 10.06 1.07 -10.33
CA LEU A 203 11.30 0.39 -9.91
C LEU A 203 11.55 0.58 -8.41
N ALA A 204 11.24 1.76 -7.84
CA ALA A 204 11.30 1.97 -6.40
C ALA A 204 10.36 1.02 -5.65
N ILE A 205 9.12 0.79 -6.14
CA ILE A 205 8.20 -0.23 -5.59
C ILE A 205 8.86 -1.61 -5.58
N CYS A 206 9.44 -2.02 -6.70
CA CYS A 206 10.10 -3.33 -6.84
C CYS A 206 11.24 -3.49 -5.83
N LEU A 207 12.11 -2.48 -5.72
CA LEU A 207 13.26 -2.48 -4.80
C LEU A 207 12.80 -2.52 -3.33
N TYR A 208 11.78 -1.75 -2.94
CA TYR A 208 11.22 -1.83 -1.59
C TYR A 208 10.63 -3.22 -1.29
N LYS A 209 9.94 -3.85 -2.24
CA LYS A 209 9.44 -5.22 -2.09
C LYS A 209 10.54 -6.26 -1.89
N LEU A 210 11.73 -5.99 -2.42
CA LEU A 210 12.90 -6.87 -2.31
C LEU A 210 13.80 -6.56 -1.11
N GLY A 211 13.48 -5.53 -0.32
CA GLY A 211 14.29 -5.13 0.83
C GLY A 211 15.58 -4.40 0.46
N ILE A 212 15.57 -3.65 -0.62
CA ILE A 212 16.69 -2.86 -1.14
C ILE A 212 16.33 -1.37 -1.07
N PRO A 213 16.21 -0.77 0.15
CA PRO A 213 15.65 0.57 0.29
C PRO A 213 16.57 1.69 -0.18
N GLU A 214 17.90 1.56 -0.07
CA GLU A 214 18.83 2.65 -0.37
C GLU A 214 18.73 3.15 -1.83
N PRO A 215 18.88 2.32 -2.89
CA PRO A 215 18.68 2.79 -4.25
C PRO A 215 17.22 3.18 -4.55
N ALA A 216 16.24 2.58 -3.89
CA ALA A 216 14.84 2.97 -4.00
C ALA A 216 14.60 4.39 -3.46
N ASN A 217 15.19 4.74 -2.31
CA ASN A 217 15.13 6.09 -1.73
C ASN A 217 15.75 7.13 -2.67
N ARG A 218 16.86 6.80 -3.35
CA ARG A 218 17.47 7.70 -4.36
C ARG A 218 16.56 7.91 -5.57
N LEU A 219 15.90 6.84 -6.06
CA LEU A 219 14.88 6.95 -7.11
C LEU A 219 13.73 7.86 -6.69
N MET A 220 13.19 7.66 -5.47
CA MET A 220 12.08 8.46 -4.97
C MET A 220 12.46 9.92 -4.81
N ALA A 221 13.66 10.22 -4.29
CA ALA A 221 14.14 11.60 -4.18
C ALA A 221 14.25 12.27 -5.56
N TRP A 222 14.67 11.54 -6.59
CA TRP A 222 14.70 12.06 -7.96
C TRP A 222 13.28 12.26 -8.52
N VAL A 223 12.37 11.32 -8.30
CA VAL A 223 10.96 11.44 -8.73
C VAL A 223 10.31 12.67 -8.09
N GLU A 224 10.53 12.91 -6.79
CA GLU A 224 9.98 14.07 -6.06
C GLU A 224 10.54 15.41 -6.57
N GLN A 225 11.79 15.46 -7.02
CA GLN A 225 12.38 16.64 -7.65
C GLN A 225 11.77 16.98 -9.02
N ASN A 226 11.11 16.01 -9.66
CA ASN A 226 10.42 16.14 -10.94
C ASN A 226 8.90 16.20 -10.80
N MET A 227 8.39 16.50 -9.60
CA MET A 227 6.97 16.75 -9.34
C MET A 227 6.63 18.16 -9.79
N GLU A 228 5.54 18.30 -10.54
CA GLU A 228 4.99 19.59 -10.94
C GLU A 228 4.37 20.34 -9.74
N GLU A 229 4.16 21.64 -9.88
CA GLU A 229 3.65 22.49 -8.78
C GLU A 229 2.28 22.04 -8.24
N ASP A 230 1.47 21.40 -9.06
CA ASP A 230 0.14 20.87 -8.68
C ASP A 230 0.18 19.43 -8.12
N GLY A 231 1.38 18.82 -8.05
CA GLY A 231 1.60 17.44 -7.60
C GLY A 231 1.51 16.39 -8.72
N GLY A 232 1.39 16.81 -9.98
CA GLY A 232 1.42 15.95 -11.16
C GLY A 232 2.83 15.47 -11.51
N PHE A 233 2.91 14.56 -12.47
CA PHE A 233 4.17 14.10 -13.07
C PHE A 233 4.04 13.97 -14.57
N LEU A 234 4.99 14.52 -15.31
CA LEU A 234 5.16 14.21 -16.72
C LEU A 234 5.55 12.73 -16.91
N GLY A 235 5.37 12.21 -18.11
CA GLY A 235 5.75 10.81 -18.39
C GLY A 235 7.25 10.57 -18.41
N SER A 236 8.03 11.58 -18.82
CA SER A 236 9.49 11.48 -18.96
C SER A 236 10.18 12.85 -18.88
N ALA A 237 11.47 12.82 -18.55
CA ALA A 237 12.34 13.99 -18.43
C ALA A 237 13.71 13.77 -19.06
N GLY A 238 14.34 14.85 -19.54
CA GLY A 238 15.70 14.87 -20.07
C GLY A 238 15.79 14.97 -21.59
N PRO A 239 17.00 15.09 -22.14
CA PRO A 239 17.22 15.26 -23.58
C PRO A 239 16.75 14.05 -24.38
N GLY A 240 15.88 14.28 -25.38
CA GLY A 240 15.33 13.21 -26.23
C GLY A 240 14.22 12.38 -25.61
N ALA A 241 13.66 12.84 -24.48
CA ALA A 241 12.50 12.20 -23.85
C ALA A 241 11.34 12.03 -24.84
N SER A 242 10.74 10.85 -24.90
CA SER A 242 9.70 10.50 -25.88
C SER A 242 8.44 9.90 -25.29
N TYR A 243 8.47 9.48 -24.02
CA TYR A 243 7.29 8.93 -23.36
C TYR A 243 6.51 10.04 -22.65
N PHE A 244 5.53 10.63 -23.34
CA PHE A 244 4.67 11.71 -22.82
C PHE A 244 5.45 12.84 -22.10
N PRO A 245 6.43 13.49 -22.77
CA PRO A 245 7.30 14.46 -22.12
C PRO A 245 6.60 15.78 -21.77
N ASP A 246 5.42 16.00 -22.31
CA ASP A 246 4.59 17.21 -22.20
C ASP A 246 3.20 16.97 -21.61
N LYS A 247 2.97 15.77 -21.03
CA LYS A 247 1.66 15.38 -20.47
C LYS A 247 1.82 14.81 -19.07
N GLU A 248 1.00 15.30 -18.16
CA GLU A 248 0.83 14.71 -16.85
C GLU A 248 0.05 13.40 -16.94
N LEU A 249 0.53 12.41 -16.20
CA LEU A 249 0.01 11.07 -16.26
C LEU A 249 -0.57 10.63 -14.90
N SER A 250 -1.85 10.31 -14.86
CA SER A 250 -2.50 9.82 -13.64
C SER A 250 -1.88 8.51 -13.11
N TRP A 251 -1.34 7.67 -13.98
CA TRP A 251 -0.62 6.47 -13.56
C TRP A 251 0.77 6.77 -13.00
N ALA A 252 1.44 7.86 -13.39
CA ALA A 252 2.67 8.28 -12.75
C ALA A 252 2.41 8.68 -11.29
N VAL A 253 1.36 9.49 -11.04
CA VAL A 253 0.91 9.82 -9.68
C VAL A 253 0.56 8.56 -8.88
N LYS A 254 -0.17 7.62 -9.47
CA LYS A 254 -0.54 6.36 -8.83
C LYS A 254 0.69 5.56 -8.38
N PHE A 255 1.67 5.38 -9.27
CA PHE A 255 2.88 4.63 -8.91
C PHE A 255 3.77 5.36 -7.91
N TYR A 256 3.82 6.70 -7.97
CA TYR A 256 4.45 7.48 -6.92
C TYR A 256 3.78 7.24 -5.55
N LEU A 257 2.47 7.31 -5.46
CA LEU A 257 1.72 7.06 -4.22
C LEU A 257 1.97 5.65 -3.67
N ASP A 258 1.94 4.63 -4.53
CA ASP A 258 2.24 3.26 -4.11
C ASP A 258 3.69 3.12 -3.61
N ALA A 259 4.65 3.74 -4.29
CA ALA A 259 6.05 3.77 -3.88
C ALA A 259 6.23 4.49 -2.53
N TYR A 260 5.53 5.59 -2.32
CA TYR A 260 5.58 6.36 -1.07
C TYR A 260 5.10 5.53 0.14
N LYS A 261 3.98 4.82 0.02
CA LYS A 261 3.53 3.88 1.07
C LYS A 261 4.52 2.72 1.28
N ARG A 262 5.16 2.25 0.21
CA ARG A 262 6.21 1.23 0.30
C ARG A 262 7.47 1.75 0.98
N MET A 263 7.86 2.99 0.75
CA MET A 263 8.98 3.66 1.42
C MET A 263 8.77 3.71 2.93
N ILE A 264 7.61 4.20 3.38
CA ILE A 264 7.26 4.24 4.82
C ILE A 264 7.36 2.84 5.41
N ARG A 265 6.77 1.84 4.75
CA ARG A 265 6.80 0.46 5.22
C ARG A 265 8.23 -0.10 5.28
N ALA A 266 9.03 0.11 4.24
CA ALA A 266 10.40 -0.39 4.17
C ALA A 266 11.28 0.19 5.28
N HIS A 267 11.07 1.45 5.66
CA HIS A 267 11.72 2.06 6.82
C HIS A 267 11.43 1.25 8.10
N PHE A 268 10.17 0.95 8.37
CA PHE A 268 9.80 0.17 9.56
C PHE A 268 10.25 -1.28 9.48
N ASP A 269 10.24 -1.91 8.30
CA ASP A 269 10.65 -3.30 8.12
C ASP A 269 12.17 -3.48 8.30
N TYR A 270 12.99 -2.59 7.72
CA TYR A 270 14.42 -2.82 7.54
C TYR A 270 15.32 -1.89 8.36
N GLU A 271 14.89 -0.65 8.62
CA GLU A 271 15.72 0.33 9.32
C GLU A 271 15.33 0.44 10.79
N PHE A 272 14.04 0.51 11.11
CA PHE A 272 13.57 0.76 12.47
C PHE A 272 13.35 -0.53 13.27
N ALA A 273 12.79 -1.61 12.71
CA ALA A 273 12.54 -2.84 13.46
C ALA A 273 13.79 -3.43 14.13
N PRO A 274 15.00 -3.43 13.54
CA PRO A 274 16.18 -3.95 14.20
C PRO A 274 16.60 -3.17 15.47
N VAL A 275 16.30 -1.87 15.53
CA VAL A 275 16.76 -0.94 16.60
C VAL A 275 15.64 -0.54 17.55
N ALA A 276 14.38 -0.76 17.18
CA ALA A 276 13.23 -0.43 18.03
C ALA A 276 13.29 -1.20 19.36
N PRO A 277 12.98 -0.54 20.50
CA PRO A 277 13.03 -1.18 21.82
C PRO A 277 12.00 -2.32 21.95
N ASP A 278 12.36 -3.37 22.68
CA ASP A 278 11.50 -4.55 22.89
C ASP A 278 10.60 -4.42 24.13
N SER A 279 10.81 -3.40 24.95
CA SER A 279 10.07 -3.17 26.18
C SER A 279 9.76 -1.68 26.38
N ILE A 280 8.79 -1.41 27.24
CA ILE A 280 8.45 -0.06 27.68
C ILE A 280 8.73 0.06 29.18
N PRO A 281 9.32 1.18 29.67
CA PRO A 281 9.61 1.38 31.08
C PRO A 281 8.37 1.28 31.98
N GLU A 282 8.58 0.88 33.24
CA GLU A 282 7.53 0.95 34.24
C GLU A 282 7.24 2.41 34.59
N GLY A 283 5.95 2.78 34.62
CA GLY A 283 5.54 4.15 34.85
C GLY A 283 5.53 5.05 33.61
N ASP A 284 5.79 4.50 32.42
CA ASP A 284 5.65 5.24 31.17
C ASP A 284 4.24 5.81 30.99
N GLY A 285 4.16 7.13 30.70
CA GLY A 285 2.90 7.86 30.68
C GLY A 285 1.95 7.45 29.58
N GLU A 286 2.47 7.03 28.40
CA GLU A 286 1.66 6.53 27.29
C GLU A 286 1.01 5.20 27.66
N CYS A 287 1.81 4.27 28.16
CA CYS A 287 1.34 2.96 28.62
C CYS A 287 0.29 3.11 29.73
N LEU A 288 0.55 3.98 30.72
CA LEU A 288 -0.38 4.24 31.82
C LEU A 288 -1.68 4.88 31.37
N ALA A 289 -1.66 5.76 30.36
CA ALA A 289 -2.86 6.37 29.81
C ALA A 289 -3.80 5.34 29.19
N VAL A 290 -3.27 4.30 28.53
CA VAL A 290 -4.04 3.19 27.98
C VAL A 290 -4.53 2.24 29.08
N ILE A 291 -3.62 1.80 29.98
CA ILE A 291 -3.91 0.78 31.00
C ILE A 291 -5.02 1.23 31.97
N ARG A 292 -5.07 2.53 32.34
CA ARG A 292 -6.09 3.09 33.25
C ARG A 292 -7.51 2.95 32.72
N GLU A 293 -7.69 2.77 31.44
CA GLU A 293 -8.98 2.65 30.79
C GLU A 293 -9.53 1.22 30.75
N LEU A 294 -8.73 0.23 31.19
CA LEU A 294 -9.06 -1.19 31.21
C LEU A 294 -9.70 -1.62 32.52
N LYS A 295 -10.59 -2.62 32.45
CA LYS A 295 -11.22 -3.30 33.59
C LYS A 295 -10.80 -4.77 33.67
N GLY A 296 -10.25 -5.34 32.58
CA GLY A 296 -9.59 -6.63 32.55
C GLY A 296 -10.23 -7.75 31.71
N GLU A 297 -11.33 -7.45 30.99
CA GLU A 297 -12.04 -8.42 30.13
C GLU A 297 -12.26 -7.92 28.69
N GLU A 298 -11.69 -6.77 28.37
CA GLU A 298 -11.90 -6.08 27.11
C GLU A 298 -11.27 -6.83 25.92
N ARG A 299 -11.89 -6.69 24.75
CA ARG A 299 -11.24 -6.93 23.47
C ARG A 299 -10.55 -5.65 23.03
N VAL A 300 -9.22 -5.70 22.99
CA VAL A 300 -8.35 -4.54 22.82
C VAL A 300 -7.62 -4.65 21.48
N LEU A 301 -7.58 -3.55 20.73
CA LEU A 301 -6.77 -3.41 19.52
C LEU A 301 -5.73 -2.32 19.70
N GLU A 302 -4.46 -2.65 19.47
CA GLU A 302 -3.39 -1.69 19.23
C GLU A 302 -3.17 -1.52 17.73
N VAL A 303 -3.26 -0.28 17.22
CA VAL A 303 -2.98 0.07 15.83
C VAL A 303 -1.61 0.74 15.75
N GLY A 304 -0.73 0.24 14.87
CA GLY A 304 0.70 0.55 14.92
C GLY A 304 1.37 -0.12 16.10
N CYS A 305 1.08 -1.42 16.33
CA CYS A 305 1.50 -2.10 17.55
C CYS A 305 3.02 -2.34 17.64
N GLY A 306 3.76 -2.14 16.55
CA GLY A 306 5.18 -2.40 16.50
C GLY A 306 5.53 -3.80 17.02
N LYS A 307 6.42 -3.87 18.01
CA LYS A 307 6.80 -5.11 18.71
C LYS A 307 5.84 -5.54 19.83
N GLY A 308 4.68 -4.89 19.98
CA GLY A 308 3.66 -5.21 20.98
C GLY A 308 4.06 -4.86 22.41
N ARG A 309 4.85 -3.80 22.62
CA ARG A 309 5.39 -3.43 23.96
C ARG A 309 4.29 -3.13 24.96
N ILE A 310 3.27 -2.36 24.58
CA ILE A 310 2.14 -2.02 25.45
C ILE A 310 1.22 -3.22 25.62
N LEU A 311 0.97 -4.02 24.58
CA LEU A 311 0.20 -5.28 24.66
C LEU A 311 0.83 -6.27 25.66
N LYS A 312 2.17 -6.37 25.69
CA LYS A 312 2.89 -7.18 26.71
C LYS A 312 2.58 -6.70 28.15
N ARG A 313 2.54 -5.38 28.38
CA ARG A 313 2.20 -4.80 29.68
C ARG A 313 0.75 -5.04 30.06
N ILE A 314 -0.18 -4.86 29.10
CA ILE A 314 -1.60 -5.15 29.33
C ILE A 314 -1.79 -6.61 29.72
N HIS A 315 -1.17 -7.55 29.01
CA HIS A 315 -1.28 -8.98 29.33
C HIS A 315 -0.77 -9.30 30.74
N GLY A 316 0.32 -8.67 31.16
CA GLY A 316 0.88 -8.88 32.50
C GLY A 316 -0.03 -8.41 33.64
N GLN A 317 -0.86 -7.39 33.39
CA GLN A 317 -1.81 -6.85 34.39
C GLN A 317 -3.22 -7.40 34.24
N PHE A 318 -3.65 -7.65 33.02
CA PHE A 318 -5.00 -8.06 32.65
C PHE A 318 -4.97 -9.27 31.71
N PRO A 319 -4.61 -10.47 32.22
CA PRO A 319 -4.44 -11.66 31.39
C PRO A 319 -5.73 -12.16 30.73
N SER A 320 -6.90 -11.68 31.17
CA SER A 320 -8.21 -12.04 30.59
C SER A 320 -8.60 -11.15 29.41
N CYS A 321 -7.90 -10.05 29.14
CA CYS A 321 -8.11 -9.23 27.95
C CYS A 321 -7.77 -10.02 26.69
N LYS A 322 -8.61 -9.82 25.64
CA LYS A 322 -8.34 -10.38 24.30
C LYS A 322 -7.56 -9.35 23.48
N LEU A 323 -6.28 -9.61 23.29
CA LEU A 323 -5.36 -8.66 22.69
C LEU A 323 -5.17 -8.93 21.20
N GLU A 324 -5.33 -7.88 20.40
CA GLU A 324 -5.02 -7.90 18.98
C GLU A 324 -4.11 -6.70 18.64
N GLY A 325 -3.21 -6.91 17.67
CA GLY A 325 -2.30 -5.90 17.16
C GLY A 325 -2.34 -5.84 15.63
N VAL A 326 -2.25 -4.62 15.08
CA VAL A 326 -2.08 -4.40 13.65
C VAL A 326 -0.93 -3.45 13.40
N ASP A 327 -0.09 -3.79 12.43
CA ASP A 327 1.02 -2.94 11.99
C ASP A 327 1.22 -3.08 10.47
N ILE A 328 1.79 -2.05 9.85
CA ILE A 328 2.14 -2.07 8.43
C ILE A 328 3.39 -2.92 8.17
N SER A 329 4.27 -3.05 9.18
CA SER A 329 5.57 -3.69 9.12
C SER A 329 5.50 -5.16 9.55
N GLU A 330 5.88 -6.06 8.66
CA GLU A 330 6.10 -7.48 8.99
C GLU A 330 7.34 -7.67 9.87
N GLY A 331 8.37 -6.84 9.66
CA GLY A 331 9.58 -6.83 10.47
C GLY A 331 9.28 -6.54 11.94
N MET A 332 8.37 -5.63 12.23
CA MET A 332 7.91 -5.34 13.59
C MET A 332 7.03 -6.46 14.15
N LEU A 333 6.06 -6.94 13.40
CA LEU A 333 5.11 -7.98 13.81
C LEU A 333 5.81 -9.30 14.18
N ALA A 334 6.96 -9.61 13.60
CA ALA A 334 7.75 -10.80 13.92
C ALA A 334 8.21 -10.90 15.39
N TYR A 335 8.20 -9.78 16.13
CA TYR A 335 8.58 -9.73 17.55
C TYR A 335 7.38 -9.72 18.51
N VAL A 336 6.15 -9.70 18.00
CA VAL A 336 4.94 -9.70 18.83
C VAL A 336 4.72 -11.08 19.43
N PRO A 337 4.43 -11.19 20.75
CA PRO A 337 4.23 -12.49 21.39
C PRO A 337 3.00 -13.26 20.88
N ASP A 338 3.06 -14.58 20.92
CA ASP A 338 2.01 -15.51 20.44
C ASP A 338 0.64 -15.36 21.12
N PHE A 339 0.57 -14.78 22.32
CA PHE A 339 -0.69 -14.52 23.02
C PHE A 339 -1.47 -13.32 22.42
N VAL A 340 -0.86 -12.54 21.53
CA VAL A 340 -1.50 -11.46 20.78
C VAL A 340 -1.86 -11.96 19.39
N ARG A 341 -3.10 -11.74 18.97
CA ARG A 341 -3.49 -11.96 17.57
C ARG A 341 -3.01 -10.80 16.71
N ILE A 342 -2.20 -11.09 15.71
CA ILE A 342 -1.66 -10.05 14.83
C ILE A 342 -2.28 -10.10 13.44
N LYS A 343 -2.40 -8.93 12.83
CA LYS A 343 -2.65 -8.76 11.40
C LYS A 343 -1.74 -7.69 10.83
N ARG A 344 -1.34 -7.87 9.58
CA ARG A 344 -0.74 -6.79 8.82
C ARG A 344 -1.83 -5.90 8.26
N GLY A 345 -1.71 -4.57 8.42
CA GLY A 345 -2.68 -3.60 7.95
C GLY A 345 -2.18 -2.17 8.01
N ASP A 346 -2.87 -1.29 7.31
CA ASP A 346 -2.62 0.14 7.29
C ASP A 346 -3.66 0.86 8.15
N VAL A 347 -3.27 1.92 8.86
CA VAL A 347 -4.16 2.67 9.76
C VAL A 347 -5.31 3.35 9.02
N GLU A 348 -5.11 3.72 7.74
CA GLU A 348 -6.16 4.29 6.89
C GLU A 348 -7.14 3.26 6.33
N PHE A 349 -6.82 1.95 6.47
CA PHE A 349 -7.67 0.86 6.00
C PHE A 349 -7.46 -0.42 6.83
N LEU A 350 -8.11 -0.50 8.00
CA LEU A 350 -7.92 -1.59 8.94
C LEU A 350 -8.60 -2.89 8.50
N PRO A 351 -7.94 -4.05 8.61
CA PRO A 351 -8.45 -5.35 8.17
C PRO A 351 -9.43 -5.98 9.18
N TYR A 352 -10.36 -5.19 9.71
CA TYR A 352 -11.34 -5.58 10.71
C TYR A 352 -12.75 -5.11 10.35
N GLU A 353 -13.75 -5.85 10.81
CA GLU A 353 -15.15 -5.46 10.72
C GLU A 353 -15.49 -4.32 11.70
N ASP A 354 -16.62 -3.68 11.48
CA ASP A 354 -17.13 -2.60 12.32
C ASP A 354 -17.44 -3.10 13.74
N GLY A 355 -17.13 -2.29 14.73
CA GLY A 355 -17.63 -2.48 16.10
C GLY A 355 -17.13 -3.74 16.80
N LEU A 356 -15.89 -4.14 16.61
CA LEU A 356 -15.32 -5.37 17.19
C LEU A 356 -14.70 -5.17 18.57
N PHE A 357 -14.12 -3.99 18.86
CA PHE A 357 -13.22 -3.78 20.00
C PHE A 357 -13.86 -2.87 21.06
N ASP A 358 -13.63 -3.19 22.32
CA ASP A 358 -14.06 -2.38 23.46
C ASP A 358 -13.13 -1.18 23.66
N LEU A 359 -11.83 -1.38 23.39
CA LEU A 359 -10.79 -0.35 23.37
C LEU A 359 -9.98 -0.47 22.09
N VAL A 360 -9.82 0.64 21.37
CA VAL A 360 -8.90 0.81 20.24
C VAL A 360 -7.92 1.91 20.61
N TYR A 361 -6.63 1.64 20.49
CA TYR A 361 -5.63 2.68 20.76
C TYR A 361 -4.48 2.63 19.75
N THR A 362 -3.79 3.76 19.65
CA THR A 362 -2.60 3.93 18.83
C THR A 362 -1.62 4.87 19.55
N VAL A 363 -0.35 4.57 19.49
CA VAL A 363 0.73 5.31 20.14
C VAL A 363 1.87 5.52 19.15
N GLU A 364 2.27 6.77 18.93
CA GLU A 364 3.31 7.15 17.96
C GLU A 364 3.14 6.48 16.58
N CYS A 365 1.94 6.58 16.01
CA CYS A 365 1.60 5.93 14.76
C CYS A 365 0.84 6.84 13.80
N ILE A 366 -0.09 7.67 14.32
CA ILE A 366 -0.96 8.47 13.47
C ILE A 366 -0.19 9.57 12.73
N GLU A 367 0.95 9.96 13.24
CA GLU A 367 1.90 10.88 12.61
C GLU A 367 2.48 10.36 11.29
N HIS A 368 2.46 9.05 11.08
CA HIS A 368 2.88 8.38 9.84
C HIS A 368 1.72 8.20 8.84
N SER A 369 0.49 8.55 9.24
CA SER A 369 -0.66 8.49 8.32
C SER A 369 -0.61 9.63 7.30
N VAL A 370 -0.92 9.31 6.05
CA VAL A 370 -1.03 10.33 4.99
C VAL A 370 -2.40 10.99 5.04
N ASN A 371 -3.44 10.24 5.43
CA ASN A 371 -4.82 10.71 5.54
C ASN A 371 -5.34 10.60 6.97
N LEU A 372 -5.08 11.62 7.79
CA LEU A 372 -5.48 11.68 9.19
C LEU A 372 -6.99 11.41 9.40
N ARG A 373 -7.87 11.95 8.53
CA ARG A 373 -9.32 11.73 8.64
C ARG A 373 -9.70 10.27 8.40
N ALA A 374 -9.07 9.62 7.43
CA ALA A 374 -9.30 8.20 7.18
C ALA A 374 -8.80 7.34 8.34
N ALA A 375 -7.61 7.63 8.87
CA ALA A 375 -7.07 6.93 10.03
C ALA A 375 -7.99 7.03 11.25
N VAL A 376 -8.44 8.23 11.61
CA VAL A 376 -9.40 8.42 12.73
C VAL A 376 -10.71 7.69 12.48
N ARG A 377 -11.27 7.79 11.28
CA ARG A 377 -12.50 7.08 10.91
C ARG A 377 -12.37 5.58 11.09
N GLU A 378 -11.25 4.98 10.67
CA GLU A 378 -10.99 3.55 10.81
C GLU A 378 -10.85 3.12 12.27
N LEU A 379 -10.11 3.88 13.09
CA LEU A 379 -10.01 3.62 14.53
C LEU A 379 -11.40 3.60 15.18
N VAL A 380 -12.23 4.59 14.87
CA VAL A 380 -13.61 4.66 15.42
C VAL A 380 -14.49 3.58 14.80
N ARG A 381 -14.37 3.27 13.50
CA ARG A 381 -15.18 2.25 12.82
C ARG A 381 -15.08 0.89 13.52
N VAL A 382 -13.85 0.45 13.80
CA VAL A 382 -13.61 -0.88 14.42
C VAL A 382 -13.94 -0.92 15.92
N CYS A 383 -14.05 0.24 16.57
CA CYS A 383 -14.49 0.36 17.96
C CYS A 383 -15.99 0.13 18.09
N LYS A 384 -16.44 -0.53 19.18
CA LYS A 384 -17.86 -0.71 19.53
C LYS A 384 -18.53 0.60 19.89
N HIS A 385 -19.85 0.68 19.75
CA HIS A 385 -20.63 1.76 20.37
C HIS A 385 -20.44 1.74 21.89
N GLY A 386 -20.18 2.91 22.48
CA GLY A 386 -19.81 3.06 23.89
C GLY A 386 -18.38 2.63 24.22
N GLY A 387 -17.63 2.12 23.23
CA GLY A 387 -16.22 1.80 23.36
C GLY A 387 -15.32 3.04 23.31
N LYS A 388 -14.06 2.87 23.60
CA LYS A 388 -13.07 3.95 23.70
C LYS A 388 -12.05 3.89 22.58
N VAL A 389 -11.72 5.07 22.05
CA VAL A 389 -10.60 5.25 21.11
C VAL A 389 -9.58 6.18 21.77
N ILE A 390 -8.33 5.75 21.87
CA ILE A 390 -7.22 6.53 22.44
C ILE A 390 -6.17 6.71 21.35
N ILE A 391 -5.79 7.97 21.12
CA ILE A 391 -4.69 8.34 20.24
C ILE A 391 -3.65 9.04 21.09
N ILE A 392 -2.41 8.58 21.08
CA ILE A 392 -1.29 9.22 21.77
C ILE A 392 -0.22 9.50 20.75
N ASP A 393 0.11 10.77 20.58
CA ASP A 393 1.10 11.18 19.59
C ASP A 393 1.71 12.55 19.92
N LYS A 394 2.77 12.90 19.21
CA LYS A 394 3.42 14.21 19.26
C LYS A 394 2.46 15.27 18.71
N GLN A 395 2.50 16.49 19.25
CA GLN A 395 1.67 17.57 18.74
C GLN A 395 2.45 18.57 17.86
N GLN A 396 1.77 19.12 16.86
CA GLN A 396 2.34 20.01 15.84
C GLN A 396 3.05 21.24 16.42
N SER A 397 2.60 21.78 17.55
CA SER A 397 3.23 22.95 18.20
C SER A 397 4.69 22.71 18.59
N ASN A 398 5.11 21.46 18.70
CA ASN A 398 6.47 21.05 19.03
C ASN A 398 7.27 20.60 17.79
N TRP A 399 6.74 20.79 16.56
CA TRP A 399 7.42 20.40 15.33
C TRP A 399 8.84 20.97 15.24
N GLY A 400 9.80 20.15 14.81
CA GLY A 400 11.20 20.50 14.65
C GLY A 400 12.05 20.37 15.93
N ARG A 401 11.48 19.98 17.08
CA ARG A 401 12.23 19.69 18.32
C ARG A 401 12.89 18.31 18.31
N LEU A 402 12.42 17.41 17.46
CA LEU A 402 12.98 16.08 17.24
C LEU A 402 13.31 15.89 15.76
N ALA A 403 14.38 15.15 15.50
CA ALA A 403 14.66 14.67 14.14
C ALA A 403 13.65 13.56 13.79
N THR A 404 12.95 13.74 12.69
CA THR A 404 11.89 12.83 12.25
C THR A 404 12.05 12.46 10.77
N PRO A 405 11.54 11.32 10.34
CA PRO A 405 11.43 11.00 8.92
C PRO A 405 10.65 12.09 8.16
N PRO A 406 10.96 12.32 6.88
CA PRO A 406 10.36 13.44 6.12
C PRO A 406 8.86 13.30 5.89
N TRP A 407 8.30 12.11 6.01
CA TRP A 407 6.85 11.86 5.85
C TRP A 407 6.05 12.08 7.13
N GLU A 408 6.65 12.18 8.33
CA GLU A 408 5.90 12.44 9.57
C GLU A 408 5.11 13.73 9.48
N ARG A 409 3.92 13.72 10.05
CA ARG A 409 3.04 14.88 10.18
C ARG A 409 2.37 14.86 11.53
N TRP A 410 2.91 15.64 12.47
CA TRP A 410 2.37 15.72 13.82
C TRP A 410 1.01 16.40 13.81
N PRO A 411 -0.01 15.79 14.45
CA PRO A 411 -1.35 16.34 14.45
C PRO A 411 -1.42 17.64 15.25
N ASP A 412 -2.17 18.62 14.75
CA ASP A 412 -2.62 19.76 15.55
C ASP A 412 -3.67 19.29 16.56
N ARG A 413 -3.53 19.71 17.84
CA ARG A 413 -4.38 19.25 18.93
C ARG A 413 -5.86 19.52 18.68
N ALA A 414 -6.21 20.75 18.34
CA ALA A 414 -7.60 21.16 18.12
C ALA A 414 -8.22 20.51 16.85
N ARG A 415 -7.40 20.40 15.81
CA ARG A 415 -7.82 19.73 14.56
C ARG A 415 -8.12 18.25 14.79
N LEU A 416 -7.28 17.52 15.52
CA LEU A 416 -7.54 16.11 15.82
C LEU A 416 -8.77 15.93 16.71
N GLU A 417 -8.95 16.79 17.73
CA GLU A 417 -10.19 16.82 18.53
C GLU A 417 -11.44 17.05 17.66
N SER A 418 -11.36 17.98 16.70
CA SER A 418 -12.47 18.24 15.77
C SER A 418 -12.82 17.03 14.94
N VAL A 419 -11.83 16.33 14.40
CA VAL A 419 -12.04 15.12 13.60
C VAL A 419 -12.65 13.99 14.45
N LEU A 420 -12.17 13.79 15.67
CA LEU A 420 -12.76 12.80 16.60
C LEU A 420 -14.22 13.12 16.94
N LYS A 421 -14.57 14.42 17.16
CA LYS A 421 -15.94 14.87 17.43
C LYS A 421 -16.93 14.61 16.29
N GLU A 422 -16.45 14.41 15.06
CA GLU A 422 -17.31 13.99 13.93
C GLU A 422 -17.85 12.56 14.11
N HIS A 423 -17.20 11.74 14.96
CA HIS A 423 -17.44 10.31 15.07
C HIS A 423 -17.66 9.81 16.51
N CYS A 424 -17.37 10.62 17.53
CA CYS A 424 -17.44 10.26 18.94
C CYS A 424 -18.44 11.14 19.69
N ALA A 425 -19.16 10.56 20.64
CA ALA A 425 -20.12 11.26 21.49
C ALA A 425 -19.44 12.24 22.47
N SER A 426 -18.23 11.92 22.90
CA SER A 426 -17.39 12.83 23.73
C SER A 426 -15.93 12.68 23.35
N VAL A 427 -15.21 13.79 23.47
CA VAL A 427 -13.76 13.85 23.20
C VAL A 427 -13.09 14.68 24.27
N THR A 428 -12.00 14.17 24.84
CA THR A 428 -11.10 14.87 25.74
C THR A 428 -9.67 14.74 25.27
N SER A 429 -8.81 15.69 25.65
CA SER A 429 -7.37 15.56 25.43
C SER A 429 -6.58 16.10 26.61
N HIS A 430 -5.45 15.50 26.91
CA HIS A 430 -4.54 15.94 27.96
C HIS A 430 -3.09 15.56 27.61
N PRO A 431 -2.10 16.31 28.12
CA PRO A 431 -0.70 15.94 27.97
C PRO A 431 -0.41 14.60 28.66
N VAL A 432 0.45 13.81 28.04
CA VAL A 432 1.05 12.60 28.63
C VAL A 432 2.57 12.73 28.62
N GLN A 433 3.21 12.05 29.53
CA GLN A 433 4.67 12.10 29.66
C GLN A 433 5.26 10.71 29.44
N PRO A 434 5.77 10.42 28.23
CA PRO A 434 6.59 9.24 28.01
C PRO A 434 7.87 9.29 28.85
N SER A 435 8.43 8.13 29.13
CA SER A 435 9.70 8.02 29.82
C SER A 435 10.82 8.71 29.03
N GLY A 436 11.57 9.57 29.70
CA GLY A 436 12.67 10.33 29.08
C GLY A 436 12.31 11.74 28.60
N TYR A 437 11.05 12.15 28.68
CA TYR A 437 10.59 13.51 28.31
C TYR A 437 10.21 14.33 29.54
N ASP A 438 10.38 15.66 29.47
CA ASP A 438 9.95 16.59 30.54
C ASP A 438 8.42 16.84 30.41
N ALA A 439 7.70 16.70 31.53
CA ALA A 439 6.25 16.95 31.58
C ALA A 439 5.86 18.36 31.14
N ARG A 440 6.74 19.35 31.32
CA ARG A 440 6.51 20.75 30.95
C ARG A 440 6.50 21.00 29.46
N ASP A 441 7.01 20.05 28.67
CA ASP A 441 7.16 20.22 27.24
C ASP A 441 5.85 19.98 26.46
N GLU A 442 4.86 19.33 27.08
CA GLU A 442 3.61 18.92 26.43
C GLU A 442 3.86 18.33 25.03
N MET A 443 4.96 17.57 24.88
CA MET A 443 5.36 16.99 23.60
C MET A 443 4.31 16.03 23.08
N PHE A 444 3.79 15.20 23.97
CA PHE A 444 2.81 14.16 23.66
C PHE A 444 1.45 14.49 24.27
N ILE A 445 0.43 14.26 23.47
CA ILE A 445 -0.96 14.42 23.87
C ILE A 445 -1.67 13.08 23.74
N ALA A 446 -2.50 12.75 24.72
CA ALA A 446 -3.51 11.69 24.60
C ALA A 446 -4.85 12.33 24.25
N TRP A 447 -5.42 11.92 23.15
CA TRP A 447 -6.81 12.22 22.76
C TRP A 447 -7.66 10.98 23.02
N MET A 448 -8.78 11.16 23.71
CA MET A 448 -9.71 10.08 24.03
C MET A 448 -11.09 10.41 23.49
N GLY A 449 -11.65 9.50 22.68
CA GLY A 449 -13.01 9.55 22.17
C GLY A 449 -13.85 8.39 22.72
N ILE A 450 -15.11 8.64 23.03
CA ILE A 450 -16.13 7.60 23.31
C ILE A 450 -17.05 7.55 22.10
N LYS A 451 -17.11 6.39 21.42
CA LYS A 451 -17.94 6.20 20.22
C LYS A 451 -19.42 6.17 20.54
#